data_53d0ad20e419fd665bc1569b1f747b6f
#
_entry.id   53d0ad20e419fd665bc1569b1f747b6f
#
_cell.length_a   1.000
_cell.length_b   1.000
_cell.length_c   1.000
_cell.angle_alpha   90.00
_cell.angle_beta   90.00
_cell.angle_gamma   90.00
#
_symmetry.space_group_name_H-M   'P 1'
#
loop_
_entity.id
_entity.type
_entity.pdbx_description
1 polymer ?
#
loop_
_entity_poly.entity_id
_entity_poly.type
_entity_poly.pdbx_seq_one_letter_code
_entity_poly.pdbx_strand_id
1 'polypeptide(L)'
;MKRWILIGMVVASGMTIQAQNKLPEKFPYQDTSLTAEERADDLLKRLTLEEKASLMMNGSPAIPRLSIKAYGWWNEALHGLARTGLATVFPQAIGMGASFDDSLLYEVFTAVSDEARAKSRRLDSKGNLTRYQALTVWTPNVNIFRDPRWGRGQETYGEDPYLTSRLGVAVVNGLQGPD
;
A
#
# COMPACT_ATOMS: atom_id res chain seq x y z
N MET A 1 56.42 -59.48 25.70
CA MET A 1 54.97 -59.10 25.73
C MET A 1 54.71 -58.05 24.68
N LYS A 2 54.17 -58.39 23.52
CA LYS A 2 53.86 -57.47 22.43
C LYS A 2 52.35 -57.15 22.49
N ARG A 3 52.01 -55.87 22.76
CA ARG A 3 50.62 -55.35 22.77
C ARG A 3 50.29 -54.89 21.34
N TRP A 4 49.27 -55.53 20.74
CA TRP A 4 48.68 -55.09 19.48
C TRP A 4 47.56 -54.11 19.79
N ILE A 5 47.66 -52.90 19.21
CA ILE A 5 46.62 -51.88 19.29
C ILE A 5 45.81 -52.04 17.97
N LEU A 6 44.54 -52.42 18.11
CA LEU A 6 43.56 -52.41 17.02
C LEU A 6 43.02 -50.97 16.89
N ILE A 7 43.30 -50.36 15.76
CA ILE A 7 42.68 -49.05 15.39
C ILE A 7 41.42 -49.39 14.63
N GLY A 8 40.26 -49.14 15.28
CA GLY A 8 38.96 -49.25 14.65
C GLY A 8 38.68 -48.03 13.76
N MET A 9 38.55 -48.27 12.47
CA MET A 9 38.20 -47.24 11.49
C MET A 9 36.66 -47.04 11.50
N VAL A 10 36.20 -45.90 12.09
CA VAL A 10 34.79 -45.53 12.04
C VAL A 10 34.52 -44.80 10.70
N VAL A 11 33.87 -45.50 9.80
CA VAL A 11 33.36 -44.88 8.55
C VAL A 11 32.09 -44.11 8.91
N ALA A 12 32.22 -42.80 9.05
CA ALA A 12 31.07 -41.91 9.17
C ALA A 12 30.42 -41.72 7.79
N SER A 13 29.31 -42.43 7.55
CA SER A 13 28.47 -42.20 6.38
C SER A 13 27.81 -40.83 6.48
N GLY A 14 28.41 -39.82 5.84
CA GLY A 14 27.84 -38.52 5.71
C GLY A 14 26.59 -38.57 4.81
N MET A 15 25.39 -38.62 5.42
CA MET A 15 24.16 -38.27 4.70
C MET A 15 24.16 -36.78 4.45
N THR A 16 24.57 -36.35 3.26
CA THR A 16 24.34 -35.03 2.75
C THR A 16 22.84 -34.88 2.51
N ILE A 17 22.15 -34.24 3.46
CA ILE A 17 20.79 -33.73 3.22
C ILE A 17 20.97 -32.56 2.26
N GLN A 18 20.83 -32.82 0.96
CA GLN A 18 20.60 -31.76 -0.02
C GLN A 18 19.21 -31.21 0.27
N ALA A 19 19.16 -30.12 1.04
CA ALA A 19 18.00 -29.25 1.07
C ALA A 19 17.82 -28.72 -0.37
N GLN A 20 16.91 -29.34 -1.11
CA GLN A 20 16.46 -28.84 -2.40
C GLN A 20 15.85 -27.45 -2.08
N ASN A 21 16.57 -26.38 -2.38
CA ASN A 21 16.04 -25.03 -2.48
C ASN A 21 15.02 -25.01 -3.62
N LYS A 22 13.83 -25.58 -3.37
CA LYS A 22 12.69 -25.40 -4.25
C LYS A 22 12.35 -23.90 -4.16
N LEU A 23 12.54 -23.18 -5.25
CA LEU A 23 12.01 -21.80 -5.35
C LEU A 23 10.56 -21.85 -4.87
N PRO A 24 10.11 -20.89 -4.06
CA PRO A 24 8.74 -20.90 -3.57
C PRO A 24 7.80 -21.00 -4.77
N GLU A 25 6.86 -21.93 -4.69
CA GLU A 25 5.85 -22.14 -5.73
C GLU A 25 5.11 -20.82 -5.96
N LYS A 26 5.19 -20.30 -7.19
CA LYS A 26 4.51 -19.05 -7.53
C LYS A 26 3.02 -19.35 -7.68
N PHE A 27 2.21 -18.80 -6.80
CA PHE A 27 0.76 -18.98 -6.86
C PHE A 27 0.14 -18.17 -8.03
N PRO A 28 -0.97 -18.64 -8.62
CA PRO A 28 -1.65 -17.93 -9.72
C PRO A 28 -1.99 -16.46 -9.37
N TYR A 29 -2.43 -16.14 -8.14
CA TYR A 29 -2.71 -14.76 -7.76
C TYR A 29 -1.48 -13.83 -7.80
N GLN A 30 -0.27 -14.36 -7.86
CA GLN A 30 0.98 -13.60 -8.02
C GLN A 30 1.35 -13.37 -9.48
N ASP A 31 0.63 -13.98 -10.42
CA ASP A 31 0.85 -13.83 -11.85
C ASP A 31 0.17 -12.54 -12.34
N THR A 32 0.97 -11.55 -12.71
CA THR A 32 0.49 -10.25 -13.21
C THR A 32 -0.05 -10.29 -14.64
N SER A 33 0.07 -11.41 -15.35
CA SER A 33 -0.56 -11.61 -16.66
C SER A 33 -2.05 -11.97 -16.55
N LEU A 34 -2.49 -12.42 -15.38
CA LEU A 34 -3.91 -12.68 -15.10
C LEU A 34 -4.63 -11.39 -14.70
N THR A 35 -5.94 -11.35 -14.93
CA THR A 35 -6.79 -10.23 -14.51
C THR A 35 -6.86 -10.10 -12.98
N ALA A 36 -7.26 -8.94 -12.49
CA ALA A 36 -7.43 -8.71 -11.06
C ALA A 36 -8.45 -9.66 -10.43
N GLU A 37 -9.56 -9.95 -11.15
CA GLU A 37 -10.61 -10.88 -10.73
C GLU A 37 -10.08 -12.31 -10.61
N GLU A 38 -9.38 -12.83 -11.62
CA GLU A 38 -8.81 -14.17 -11.61
C GLU A 38 -7.82 -14.33 -10.45
N ARG A 39 -7.00 -13.33 -10.22
CA ARG A 39 -6.04 -13.31 -9.10
C ARG A 39 -6.73 -13.26 -7.75
N ALA A 40 -7.77 -12.45 -7.61
CA ALA A 40 -8.57 -12.36 -6.39
C ALA A 40 -9.30 -13.67 -6.10
N ASP A 41 -9.89 -14.31 -7.11
CA ASP A 41 -10.58 -15.60 -6.98
C ASP A 41 -9.65 -16.74 -6.55
N ASP A 42 -8.44 -16.79 -7.09
CA ASP A 42 -7.44 -17.77 -6.65
C ASP A 42 -7.01 -17.52 -5.20
N LEU A 43 -6.75 -16.27 -4.84
CA LEU A 43 -6.38 -15.89 -3.48
C LEU A 43 -7.49 -16.22 -2.46
N LEU A 44 -8.74 -15.88 -2.77
CA LEU A 44 -9.89 -16.14 -1.91
C LEU A 44 -10.07 -17.62 -1.56
N LYS A 45 -9.77 -18.53 -2.49
CA LYS A 45 -9.83 -19.98 -2.27
C LYS A 45 -8.74 -20.49 -1.30
N ARG A 46 -7.65 -19.74 -1.16
CA ARG A 46 -6.50 -20.09 -0.31
C ARG A 46 -6.59 -19.54 1.11
N LEU A 47 -7.37 -18.48 1.32
CA LEU A 47 -7.53 -17.81 2.60
C LEU A 47 -8.47 -18.61 3.52
N THR A 48 -8.10 -18.73 4.81
CA THR A 48 -9.04 -19.18 5.85
C THR A 48 -10.08 -18.11 6.15
N LEU A 49 -11.13 -18.46 6.89
CA LEU A 49 -12.15 -17.49 7.28
C LEU A 49 -11.57 -16.37 8.17
N GLU A 50 -10.69 -16.74 9.10
CA GLU A 50 -10.02 -15.81 10.01
C GLU A 50 -9.10 -14.85 9.25
N GLU A 51 -8.37 -15.36 8.26
CA GLU A 51 -7.53 -14.52 7.40
C GLU A 51 -8.36 -13.55 6.56
N LYS A 52 -9.48 -14.01 5.98
CA LYS A 52 -10.41 -13.13 5.26
C LYS A 52 -10.95 -12.02 6.16
N ALA A 53 -11.38 -12.36 7.37
CA ALA A 53 -11.87 -11.38 8.35
C ALA A 53 -10.77 -10.38 8.74
N SER A 54 -9.55 -10.84 8.96
CA SER A 54 -8.43 -9.97 9.33
C SER A 54 -8.02 -8.99 8.22
N LEU A 55 -8.15 -9.37 6.94
CA LEU A 55 -7.86 -8.51 5.80
C LEU A 55 -8.90 -7.38 5.60
N MET A 56 -10.06 -7.46 6.24
CA MET A 56 -11.08 -6.40 6.21
C MET A 56 -10.78 -5.23 7.18
N MET A 57 -9.76 -5.34 7.99
CA MET A 57 -9.33 -4.27 8.89
C MET A 57 -8.49 -3.23 8.15
N ASN A 58 -8.47 -1.97 8.65
CA ASN A 58 -7.64 -0.92 8.05
C ASN A 58 -6.11 -1.19 8.14
N GLY A 59 -5.70 -2.07 9.01
CA GLY A 59 -4.36 -2.63 9.11
C GLY A 59 -4.43 -4.12 8.78
N SER A 60 -4.29 -4.47 7.48
CA SER A 60 -4.26 -5.87 7.06
C SER A 60 -2.96 -6.54 7.51
N PRO A 61 -3.02 -7.63 8.29
CA PRO A 61 -1.83 -8.35 8.72
C PRO A 61 -1.15 -9.08 7.54
N ALA A 62 0.13 -9.40 7.72
CA ALA A 62 0.83 -10.29 6.79
C ALA A 62 0.28 -11.71 6.87
N ILE A 63 0.28 -12.42 5.74
CA ILE A 63 -0.02 -13.85 5.66
C ILE A 63 1.21 -14.55 5.04
N PRO A 64 2.22 -14.91 5.85
CA PRO A 64 3.51 -15.37 5.35
C PRO A 64 3.41 -16.63 4.49
N ARG A 65 2.52 -17.58 4.83
CA ARG A 65 2.31 -18.82 4.05
C ARG A 65 1.85 -18.56 2.60
N LEU A 66 1.27 -17.38 2.34
CA LEU A 66 0.86 -16.94 1.01
C LEU A 66 1.75 -15.81 0.47
N SER A 67 2.87 -15.50 1.12
CA SER A 67 3.76 -14.39 0.74
C SER A 67 3.03 -13.02 0.64
N ILE A 68 1.98 -12.83 1.43
CA ILE A 68 1.25 -11.56 1.51
C ILE A 68 1.89 -10.72 2.63
N LYS A 69 2.31 -9.51 2.27
CA LYS A 69 2.84 -8.53 3.23
C LYS A 69 1.71 -7.85 4.00
N ALA A 70 2.00 -7.34 5.19
CA ALA A 70 1.08 -6.45 5.88
C ALA A 70 0.90 -5.14 5.09
N TYR A 71 -0.32 -4.59 5.17
CA TYR A 71 -0.67 -3.38 4.44
C TYR A 71 -1.54 -2.46 5.29
N GLY A 72 -1.15 -1.18 5.37
CA GLY A 72 -1.93 -0.13 6.03
C GLY A 72 -2.80 0.62 5.03
N TRP A 73 -4.12 0.40 5.10
CA TRP A 73 -5.10 1.04 4.19
C TRP A 73 -5.37 2.51 4.52
N TRP A 74 -4.70 3.06 5.53
CA TRP A 74 -4.91 4.43 5.98
C TRP A 74 -3.74 5.32 5.62
N ASN A 75 -3.93 6.17 4.63
CA ASN A 75 -3.04 7.28 4.33
C ASN A 75 -3.86 8.54 3.99
N GLU A 76 -3.29 9.70 4.17
CA GLU A 76 -3.97 10.99 4.00
C GLU A 76 -3.10 11.94 3.18
N ALA A 77 -3.75 12.71 2.29
CA ALA A 77 -3.06 13.64 1.42
C ALA A 77 -3.94 14.84 1.00
N LEU A 78 -4.81 15.34 1.90
CA LEU A 78 -5.76 16.41 1.57
C LEU A 78 -5.10 17.70 1.05
N HIS A 79 -3.88 18.01 1.52
CA HIS A 79 -3.11 19.16 1.07
C HIS A 79 -1.58 18.89 1.15
N GLY A 80 -1.19 17.71 0.78
CA GLY A 80 0.16 17.15 0.86
C GLY A 80 0.17 15.84 1.63
N LEU A 81 1.19 15.02 1.41
CA LEU A 81 1.29 13.70 2.03
C LEU A 81 1.46 13.82 3.54
N ALA A 82 0.56 13.21 4.31
CA ALA A 82 0.55 13.31 5.76
C ALA A 82 1.46 12.29 6.46
N ARG A 83 2.06 12.73 7.59
CA ARG A 83 2.60 11.94 8.70
C ARG A 83 3.79 11.02 8.43
N THR A 84 4.29 10.90 7.21
CA THR A 84 5.44 10.06 6.88
C THR A 84 6.70 10.90 6.62
N GLY A 85 7.15 11.61 7.65
CA GLY A 85 8.31 12.51 7.57
C GLY A 85 7.99 13.79 6.80
N LEU A 86 9.01 14.46 6.27
CA LEU A 86 8.85 15.71 5.52
C LEU A 86 8.23 15.44 4.15
N ALA A 87 7.28 16.29 3.78
CA ALA A 87 6.64 16.35 2.47
C ALA A 87 6.27 17.80 2.15
N THR A 88 5.98 18.08 0.89
CA THR A 88 5.46 19.39 0.48
C THR A 88 4.07 19.59 1.07
N VAL A 89 3.85 20.78 1.66
CA VAL A 89 2.56 21.18 2.21
C VAL A 89 1.96 22.24 1.30
N PHE A 90 0.76 21.97 0.82
CA PHE A 90 -0.04 22.87 -0.02
C PHE A 90 -1.12 23.56 0.82
N PRO A 91 -1.82 24.56 0.30
CA PRO A 91 -2.98 25.15 0.97
C PRO A 91 -4.05 24.11 1.29
N GLN A 92 -4.88 24.37 2.30
CA GLN A 92 -6.06 23.53 2.58
C GLN A 92 -6.97 23.43 1.36
N ALA A 93 -7.76 22.35 1.27
CA ALA A 93 -8.63 22.08 0.13
C ALA A 93 -9.56 23.24 -0.20
N ILE A 94 -10.14 23.90 0.81
CA ILE A 94 -10.99 25.10 0.62
C ILE A 94 -10.22 26.28 -0.02
N GLY A 95 -8.94 26.45 0.34
CA GLY A 95 -8.08 27.46 -0.27
C GLY A 95 -7.71 27.11 -1.72
N MET A 96 -7.42 25.84 -2.01
CA MET A 96 -7.21 25.38 -3.37
C MET A 96 -8.48 25.48 -4.21
N GLY A 97 -9.66 25.20 -3.62
CA GLY A 97 -10.96 25.37 -4.26
C GLY A 97 -11.24 26.79 -4.71
N ALA A 98 -10.77 27.79 -3.94
CA ALA A 98 -10.91 29.21 -4.27
C ALA A 98 -10.10 29.67 -5.49
N SER A 99 -9.19 28.83 -6.00
CA SER A 99 -8.47 29.10 -7.27
C SER A 99 -9.36 28.91 -8.50
N PHE A 100 -10.40 28.10 -8.43
CA PHE A 100 -11.25 27.68 -9.57
C PHE A 100 -10.45 27.05 -10.71
N ASP A 101 -9.28 26.46 -10.42
CA ASP A 101 -8.32 25.94 -11.39
C ASP A 101 -8.12 24.44 -11.21
N ASP A 102 -8.77 23.64 -12.04
CA ASP A 102 -8.65 22.17 -12.02
C ASP A 102 -7.30 21.69 -12.54
N SER A 103 -6.65 22.43 -13.45
CA SER A 103 -5.32 22.11 -13.96
C SER A 103 -4.27 22.26 -12.84
N LEU A 104 -4.35 23.33 -12.06
CA LEU A 104 -3.49 23.53 -10.89
C LEU A 104 -3.63 22.38 -9.88
N LEU A 105 -4.87 21.95 -9.59
CA LEU A 105 -5.07 20.84 -8.67
C LEU A 105 -4.51 19.53 -9.21
N TYR A 106 -4.64 19.27 -10.50
CA TYR A 106 -4.01 18.10 -11.13
C TYR A 106 -2.50 18.10 -10.93
N GLU A 107 -1.82 19.23 -11.17
CA GLU A 107 -0.37 19.36 -10.96
C GLU A 107 0.04 19.20 -9.49
N VAL A 108 -0.68 19.82 -8.57
CA VAL A 108 -0.46 19.69 -7.12
C VAL A 108 -0.53 18.22 -6.70
N PHE A 109 -1.60 17.52 -7.10
CA PHE A 109 -1.80 16.13 -6.68
C PHE A 109 -0.93 15.13 -7.47
N THR A 110 -0.42 15.49 -8.63
CA THR A 110 0.66 14.76 -9.28
C THR A 110 1.94 14.82 -8.45
N ALA A 111 2.33 16.01 -7.97
CA ALA A 111 3.48 16.14 -7.06
C ALA A 111 3.28 15.36 -5.74
N VAL A 112 2.09 15.39 -5.17
CA VAL A 112 1.75 14.58 -3.98
C VAL A 112 1.87 13.08 -4.26
N SER A 113 1.40 12.63 -5.43
CA SER A 113 1.53 11.23 -5.88
C SER A 113 2.98 10.79 -6.01
N ASP A 114 3.82 11.62 -6.61
CA ASP A 114 5.25 11.33 -6.76
C ASP A 114 5.95 11.20 -5.41
N GLU A 115 5.69 12.11 -4.48
CA GLU A 115 6.21 12.02 -3.12
C GLU A 115 5.71 10.77 -2.39
N ALA A 116 4.43 10.43 -2.53
CA ALA A 116 3.84 9.24 -1.92
C ALA A 116 4.49 7.96 -2.46
N ARG A 117 4.63 7.84 -3.79
CA ARG A 117 5.25 6.69 -4.45
C ARG A 117 6.73 6.54 -4.09
N ALA A 118 7.49 7.63 -4.05
CA ALA A 118 8.89 7.62 -3.66
C ALA A 118 9.08 7.13 -2.23
N LYS A 119 8.26 7.63 -1.30
CA LYS A 119 8.30 7.24 0.12
C LYS A 119 7.83 5.82 0.35
N SER A 120 6.71 5.43 -0.25
CA SER A 120 6.17 4.07 -0.15
C SER A 120 7.18 3.04 -0.68
N ARG A 121 7.79 3.27 -1.83
CA ARG A 121 8.82 2.39 -2.39
C ARG A 121 10.02 2.23 -1.48
N ARG A 122 10.49 3.32 -0.87
CA ARG A 122 11.59 3.29 0.09
C ARG A 122 11.25 2.50 1.35
N LEU A 123 10.01 2.57 1.82
CA LEU A 123 9.54 1.86 3.02
C LEU A 123 9.23 0.39 2.73
N ASP A 124 8.64 0.07 1.58
CA ASP A 124 8.35 -1.31 1.18
C ASP A 124 9.64 -2.14 1.02
N SER A 125 10.74 -1.53 0.62
CA SER A 125 12.06 -2.20 0.59
C SER A 125 12.54 -2.69 1.96
N LYS A 126 11.99 -2.16 3.05
CA LYS A 126 12.29 -2.53 4.45
C LYS A 126 11.30 -3.52 5.05
N GLY A 127 10.28 -3.93 4.31
CA GLY A 127 9.27 -4.89 4.76
C GLY A 127 7.83 -4.44 4.53
N ASN A 128 7.02 -4.47 5.59
CA ASN A 128 5.59 -4.20 5.52
C ASN A 128 5.28 -2.71 5.51
N LEU A 129 4.28 -2.32 4.72
CA LEU A 129 3.73 -0.96 4.72
C LEU A 129 2.67 -0.84 5.82
N THR A 130 2.92 0.00 6.80
CA THR A 130 2.01 0.28 7.90
C THR A 130 1.17 1.54 7.63
N ARG A 131 0.40 1.99 8.63
CA ARG A 131 -0.41 3.21 8.56
C ARG A 131 0.40 4.42 8.10
N TYR A 132 -0.13 5.22 7.18
CA TYR A 132 0.49 6.37 6.52
C TYR A 132 1.68 6.08 5.60
N GLN A 133 1.90 4.82 5.20
CA GLN A 133 3.05 4.44 4.39
C GLN A 133 2.67 3.85 3.03
N ALA A 134 1.46 3.37 2.90
CA ALA A 134 0.95 2.75 1.67
C ALA A 134 0.33 3.77 0.71
N LEU A 135 -0.07 3.31 -0.47
CA LEU A 135 -0.59 4.16 -1.55
C LEU A 135 -2.12 4.28 -1.59
N THR A 136 -2.82 3.72 -0.61
CA THR A 136 -4.27 3.93 -0.46
C THR A 136 -4.50 5.21 0.31
N VAL A 137 -5.07 6.21 -0.35
CA VAL A 137 -5.21 7.57 0.18
C VAL A 137 -6.67 7.93 0.38
N TRP A 138 -7.01 8.52 1.54
CA TRP A 138 -8.36 8.99 1.90
C TRP A 138 -8.55 10.44 1.43
N THR A 139 -8.37 10.64 0.12
CA THR A 139 -8.39 11.94 -0.56
C THR A 139 -8.96 11.74 -1.97
N PRO A 140 -9.75 12.68 -2.51
CA PRO A 140 -10.22 13.95 -1.93
C PRO A 140 -11.41 13.79 -0.97
N ASN A 141 -11.72 14.84 -0.18
CA ASN A 141 -13.00 14.97 0.51
C ASN A 141 -14.01 15.64 -0.45
N VAL A 142 -14.89 14.84 -1.05
CA VAL A 142 -15.87 15.29 -2.06
C VAL A 142 -17.21 15.73 -1.45
N ASN A 143 -17.26 15.97 -0.14
CA ASN A 143 -18.44 16.54 0.50
C ASN A 143 -18.64 18.01 0.12
N ILE A 144 -19.89 18.47 0.16
CA ILE A 144 -20.25 19.85 -0.03
C ILE A 144 -20.28 20.56 1.33
N PHE A 145 -19.68 21.75 1.43
CA PHE A 145 -19.70 22.55 2.64
C PHE A 145 -21.07 23.18 2.85
N ARG A 146 -21.98 22.49 3.52
CA ARG A 146 -23.41 22.88 3.67
C ARG A 146 -23.68 23.75 4.88
N ASP A 147 -22.85 23.68 5.94
CA ASP A 147 -23.11 24.31 7.22
C ASP A 147 -21.81 24.82 7.84
N PRO A 148 -21.69 26.12 8.16
CA PRO A 148 -20.47 26.70 8.73
C PRO A 148 -20.10 26.14 10.11
N ARG A 149 -21.02 25.47 10.79
CA ARG A 149 -20.75 24.81 12.08
C ARG A 149 -20.03 23.47 11.91
N TRP A 150 -19.94 22.95 10.68
CA TRP A 150 -19.24 21.71 10.44
C TRP A 150 -17.72 21.89 10.58
N GLY A 151 -17.10 21.18 11.55
CA GLY A 151 -15.69 21.35 11.92
C GLY A 151 -14.67 20.89 10.87
N ARG A 152 -15.09 20.28 9.75
CA ARG A 152 -14.23 19.80 8.66
C ARG A 152 -14.48 20.52 7.32
N GLY A 153 -15.10 21.69 7.36
CA GLY A 153 -15.41 22.48 6.15
C GLY A 153 -14.16 22.82 5.31
N GLN A 154 -13.02 23.08 5.96
CA GLN A 154 -11.75 23.39 5.29
C GLN A 154 -11.20 22.23 4.43
N GLU A 155 -11.66 21.01 4.65
CA GLU A 155 -11.26 19.84 3.88
C GLU A 155 -12.01 19.70 2.53
N THR A 156 -13.00 20.56 2.28
CA THR A 156 -13.83 20.57 1.07
C THR A 156 -13.41 21.65 0.10
N TYR A 157 -13.84 21.54 -1.17
CA TYR A 157 -13.59 22.55 -2.20
C TYR A 157 -14.62 23.67 -2.22
N GLY A 158 -15.61 23.68 -1.32
CA GLY A 158 -16.62 24.70 -1.18
C GLY A 158 -18.05 24.17 -1.19
N GLU A 159 -19.00 25.04 -1.49
CA GLU A 159 -20.44 24.79 -1.43
C GLU A 159 -21.02 24.27 -2.75
N ASP A 160 -20.34 24.53 -3.86
CA ASP A 160 -20.83 24.25 -5.22
C ASP A 160 -20.51 22.80 -5.62
N PRO A 161 -21.53 21.99 -6.00
CA PRO A 161 -21.31 20.62 -6.41
C PRO A 161 -20.60 20.47 -7.76
N TYR A 162 -20.76 21.43 -8.68
CA TYR A 162 -20.07 21.40 -9.95
C TYR A 162 -18.56 21.66 -9.76
N LEU A 163 -18.19 22.71 -9.04
CA LEU A 163 -16.80 23.00 -8.69
C LEU A 163 -16.16 21.81 -7.97
N THR A 164 -16.84 21.28 -6.96
CA THR A 164 -16.34 20.11 -6.21
C THR A 164 -16.12 18.89 -7.11
N SER A 165 -17.02 18.64 -8.06
CA SER A 165 -16.86 17.52 -8.99
C SER A 165 -15.67 17.71 -9.94
N ARG A 166 -15.48 18.92 -10.49
CA ARG A 166 -14.36 19.24 -11.37
C ARG A 166 -13.02 19.07 -10.67
N LEU A 167 -12.89 19.71 -9.51
CA LEU A 167 -11.66 19.64 -8.72
C LEU A 167 -11.41 18.24 -8.16
N GLY A 168 -12.46 17.54 -7.73
CA GLY A 168 -12.35 16.14 -7.26
C GLY A 168 -11.81 15.19 -8.33
N VAL A 169 -12.27 15.33 -9.58
CA VAL A 169 -11.76 14.54 -10.72
C VAL A 169 -10.28 14.88 -10.98
N ALA A 170 -9.91 16.15 -10.98
CA ALA A 170 -8.52 16.56 -11.17
C ALA A 170 -7.59 15.98 -10.11
N VAL A 171 -8.02 16.00 -8.85
CA VAL A 171 -7.28 15.42 -7.72
C VAL A 171 -7.10 13.91 -7.87
N VAL A 172 -8.17 13.18 -8.21
CA VAL A 172 -8.10 11.73 -8.41
C VAL A 172 -7.15 11.40 -9.55
N ASN A 173 -7.26 12.08 -10.69
CA ASN A 173 -6.38 11.86 -11.84
C ASN A 173 -4.91 12.17 -11.50
N GLY A 174 -4.64 13.25 -10.76
CA GLY A 174 -3.29 13.58 -10.31
C GLY A 174 -2.70 12.52 -9.38
N LEU A 175 -3.51 11.99 -8.45
CA LEU A 175 -3.07 10.93 -7.53
C LEU A 175 -2.85 9.57 -8.22
N GLN A 176 -3.71 9.20 -9.15
CA GLN A 176 -3.61 7.94 -9.87
C GLN A 176 -2.47 7.96 -10.90
N GLY A 177 -2.23 9.11 -11.50
CA GLY A 177 -1.27 9.27 -12.59
C GLY A 177 -1.89 8.95 -13.96
N PRO A 178 -1.13 9.13 -15.04
CA PRO A 178 -1.55 8.71 -16.36
C PRO A 178 -1.60 7.17 -16.42
N ASP A 179 -2.62 6.64 -17.07
CA ASP A 179 -2.79 5.21 -17.37
C ASP A 179 -1.68 4.69 -18.30
#